data_52d0af22645f50a3418a4b66e7c08cf5
#
_entry.id   52d0af22645f50a3418a4b66e7c08cf5
#
_cell.length_a   1.000
_cell.length_b   1.000
_cell.length_c   1.000
_cell.angle_alpha   90.00
_cell.angle_beta   90.00
_cell.angle_gamma   90.00
#
_symmetry.space_group_name_H-M   'P 1'
#
loop_
_entity.id
_entity.type
_entity.pdbx_description
1 polymer ?
#
loop_
_entity_poly.entity_id
_entity_poly.type
_entity_poly.pdbx_seq_one_letter_code
_entity_poly.pdbx_strand_id
1 'polypeptide(L)'
;TLMARKDLPINSLKDLVTFAKANPGKLSYASAGVGSGQHVLPAALWHLAGADLIHVPYRGAQAAYLDLLGGRVDLFFDLSSTARVHVNAGSVKALAVSGAERNPMHPDVPTIVESGVAPLDLESWFGYFVPKKTPMDIQDRLRSELAKVIAQPDLQETFRKAGGKPLSLNADQTRALVRRDV
;
A
#
# COMPACT_ATOMS: atom_id res chain seq x y z
N THR A 1 -3.53 2.32 -1.55
CA THR A 1 -4.90 2.87 -1.44
C THR A 1 -5.76 1.99 -0.55
N LEU A 2 -6.37 2.57 0.48
CA LEU A 2 -7.38 1.92 1.31
C LEU A 2 -8.72 1.97 0.59
N MET A 3 -9.31 0.80 0.37
CA MET A 3 -10.61 0.63 -0.28
C MET A 3 -11.63 0.06 0.69
N ALA A 4 -12.89 0.48 0.52
CA ALA A 4 -14.05 -0.13 1.15
C ALA A 4 -14.99 -0.73 0.11
N ARG A 5 -15.71 -1.80 0.47
CA ARG A 5 -16.79 -2.33 -0.38
C ARG A 5 -17.84 -1.24 -0.66
N LYS A 6 -18.44 -1.30 -1.84
CA LYS A 6 -19.28 -0.21 -2.37
C LYS A 6 -20.49 0.13 -1.48
N ASP A 7 -21.12 -0.87 -0.92
CA ASP A 7 -22.37 -0.78 -0.15
C ASP A 7 -22.14 -0.45 1.34
N LEU A 8 -20.89 -0.39 1.82
CA LEU A 8 -20.59 0.04 3.18
C LEU A 8 -21.02 1.52 3.36
N PRO A 9 -21.85 1.88 4.35
CA PRO A 9 -22.34 3.26 4.52
C PRO A 9 -21.28 4.20 5.16
N ILE A 10 -20.06 4.13 4.63
CA ILE A 10 -18.87 4.87 5.07
C ILE A 10 -18.25 5.49 3.81
N ASN A 11 -17.95 6.79 3.85
CA ASN A 11 -17.45 7.52 2.69
C ASN A 11 -16.12 8.24 2.92
N SER A 12 -15.60 8.22 4.14
CA SER A 12 -14.29 8.78 4.47
C SER A 12 -13.53 7.90 5.47
N LEU A 13 -12.22 8.08 5.56
CA LEU A 13 -11.41 7.41 6.57
C LEU A 13 -11.82 7.84 7.99
N LYS A 14 -12.22 9.09 8.16
CA LYS A 14 -12.69 9.61 9.46
C LYS A 14 -13.99 8.92 9.90
N ASP A 15 -14.95 8.76 8.99
CA ASP A 15 -16.21 8.04 9.27
C ASP A 15 -15.94 6.58 9.62
N LEU A 16 -15.01 5.94 8.86
CA LEU A 16 -14.60 4.57 9.12
C LEU A 16 -14.07 4.39 10.54
N VAL A 17 -13.11 5.23 10.95
CA VAL A 17 -12.51 5.14 12.29
C VAL A 17 -13.53 5.47 13.37
N THR A 18 -14.41 6.45 13.15
CA THR A 18 -15.50 6.76 14.08
C THR A 18 -16.44 5.58 14.27
N PHE A 19 -16.83 4.93 13.18
CA PHE A 19 -17.67 3.73 13.22
C PHE A 19 -16.96 2.57 13.92
N ALA A 20 -15.69 2.29 13.58
CA ALA A 20 -14.92 1.19 14.16
C ALA A 20 -14.72 1.33 15.66
N LYS A 21 -14.47 2.56 16.14
CA LYS A 21 -14.37 2.85 17.59
C LYS A 21 -15.68 2.63 18.33
N ALA A 22 -16.80 3.00 17.73
CA ALA A 22 -18.12 2.78 18.30
C ALA A 22 -18.56 1.32 18.24
N ASN A 23 -17.97 0.51 17.35
CA ASN A 23 -18.34 -0.88 17.08
C ASN A 23 -17.08 -1.77 16.93
N PRO A 24 -16.32 -2.02 18.01
CA PRO A 24 -15.11 -2.84 17.96
C PRO A 24 -15.37 -4.22 17.37
N GLY A 25 -14.48 -4.68 16.48
CA GLY A 25 -14.58 -5.99 15.82
C GLY A 25 -15.75 -6.17 14.84
N LYS A 26 -16.45 -5.10 14.46
CA LYS A 26 -17.57 -5.19 13.49
C LYS A 26 -17.11 -5.07 12.03
N LEU A 27 -16.00 -4.41 11.78
CA LEU A 27 -15.42 -4.29 10.45
C LEU A 27 -14.25 -5.26 10.28
N SER A 28 -14.11 -5.76 9.07
CA SER A 28 -13.03 -6.64 8.65
C SER A 28 -12.15 -5.99 7.58
N TYR A 29 -10.86 -6.33 7.58
CA TYR A 29 -9.96 -5.95 6.50
C TYR A 29 -9.18 -7.15 5.98
N ALA A 30 -9.07 -7.21 4.65
CA ALA A 30 -8.32 -8.24 3.95
C ALA A 30 -6.82 -7.92 3.88
N SER A 31 -6.00 -8.94 3.74
CA SER A 31 -4.61 -8.83 3.30
C SER A 31 -4.21 -9.95 2.34
N ALA A 32 -3.10 -9.79 1.64
CA ALA A 32 -2.52 -10.86 0.81
C ALA A 32 -1.73 -11.90 1.62
N GLY A 33 -1.86 -11.87 2.94
CA GLY A 33 -1.23 -12.78 3.90
C GLY A 33 -0.62 -12.04 5.09
N VAL A 34 -0.41 -12.77 6.17
CA VAL A 34 0.21 -12.24 7.39
C VAL A 34 1.63 -11.75 7.09
N GLY A 35 1.95 -10.52 7.53
CA GLY A 35 3.25 -9.89 7.29
C GLY A 35 3.40 -9.20 5.92
N SER A 36 2.41 -9.30 5.03
CA SER A 36 2.40 -8.52 3.79
C SER A 36 2.22 -7.02 4.05
N GLY A 37 2.61 -6.16 3.11
CA GLY A 37 2.34 -4.72 3.20
C GLY A 37 0.86 -4.40 3.37
N GLN A 38 -0.03 -5.20 2.75
CA GLN A 38 -1.48 -5.12 2.90
C GLN A 38 -1.99 -5.52 4.28
N HIS A 39 -1.15 -6.18 5.11
CA HIS A 39 -1.45 -6.45 6.52
C HIS A 39 -0.84 -5.40 7.43
N VAL A 40 0.47 -5.18 7.32
CA VAL A 40 1.24 -4.36 8.28
C VAL A 40 0.79 -2.90 8.28
N LEU A 41 0.59 -2.32 7.10
CA LEU A 41 0.21 -0.91 6.97
C LEU A 41 -1.17 -0.62 7.57
N PRO A 42 -2.27 -1.36 7.21
CA PRO A 42 -3.55 -1.12 7.88
C PRO A 42 -3.52 -1.50 9.36
N ALA A 43 -2.78 -2.51 9.79
CA ALA A 43 -2.64 -2.82 11.22
C ALA A 43 -2.03 -1.65 12.00
N ALA A 44 -0.98 -1.02 11.47
CA ALA A 44 -0.40 0.19 12.04
C ALA A 44 -1.40 1.35 12.07
N LEU A 45 -2.18 1.54 11.00
CA LEU A 45 -3.22 2.57 10.93
C LEU A 45 -4.28 2.37 12.02
N TRP A 46 -4.80 1.13 12.17
CA TRP A 46 -5.82 0.85 13.19
C TRP A 46 -5.28 1.00 14.61
N HIS A 47 -4.05 0.57 14.84
CA HIS A 47 -3.38 0.78 16.14
C HIS A 47 -3.25 2.27 16.49
N LEU A 48 -2.71 3.08 15.58
CA LEU A 48 -2.55 4.53 15.78
C LEU A 48 -3.90 5.26 15.90
N ALA A 49 -4.90 4.81 15.15
CA ALA A 49 -6.25 5.36 15.22
C ALA A 49 -7.02 4.89 16.45
N GLY A 50 -6.55 3.90 17.21
CA GLY A 50 -7.27 3.30 18.32
C GLY A 50 -8.57 2.61 17.89
N ALA A 51 -8.56 1.94 16.75
CA ALA A 51 -9.70 1.24 16.16
C ALA A 51 -9.43 -0.28 16.14
N ASP A 52 -10.46 -1.08 16.43
CA ASP A 52 -10.37 -2.54 16.44
C ASP A 52 -11.12 -3.13 15.24
N LEU A 53 -10.37 -3.78 14.31
CA LEU A 53 -10.90 -4.41 13.10
C LEU A 53 -10.39 -5.85 12.99
N ILE A 54 -11.21 -6.73 12.42
CA ILE A 54 -10.86 -8.14 12.22
C ILE A 54 -9.97 -8.29 10.99
N HIS A 55 -8.77 -8.84 11.17
CA HIS A 55 -7.89 -9.18 10.05
C HIS A 55 -8.28 -10.52 9.40
N VAL A 56 -8.47 -10.51 8.08
CA VAL A 56 -8.77 -11.70 7.26
C VAL A 56 -7.64 -11.92 6.26
N PRO A 57 -6.71 -12.85 6.52
CA PRO A 57 -5.59 -13.12 5.61
C PRO A 57 -6.00 -14.03 4.45
N TYR A 58 -5.57 -13.68 3.23
CA TYR A 58 -5.75 -14.45 2.01
C TYR A 58 -4.43 -14.95 1.44
N ARG A 59 -4.48 -15.93 0.55
CA ARG A 59 -3.31 -16.37 -0.24
C ARG A 59 -3.15 -15.50 -1.50
N GLY A 60 -2.82 -14.22 -1.29
CA GLY A 60 -2.64 -13.24 -2.36
C GLY A 60 -3.83 -12.29 -2.56
N ALA A 61 -3.58 -11.17 -3.26
CA ALA A 61 -4.52 -10.07 -3.42
C ALA A 61 -5.78 -10.46 -4.22
N GLN A 62 -5.69 -11.38 -5.18
CA GLN A 62 -6.82 -11.77 -6.03
C GLN A 62 -8.00 -12.33 -5.22
N ALA A 63 -7.72 -13.22 -4.26
CA ALA A 63 -8.76 -13.78 -3.39
C ALA A 63 -9.36 -12.70 -2.46
N ALA A 64 -8.55 -11.76 -1.98
CA ALA A 64 -9.01 -10.63 -1.20
C ALA A 64 -9.98 -9.73 -2.00
N TYR A 65 -9.67 -9.46 -3.29
CA TYR A 65 -10.58 -8.70 -4.15
C TYR A 65 -11.91 -9.40 -4.39
N LEU A 66 -11.91 -10.72 -4.61
CA LEU A 66 -13.15 -11.47 -4.79
C LEU A 66 -14.09 -11.32 -3.59
N ASP A 67 -13.52 -11.33 -2.37
CA ASP A 67 -14.31 -11.23 -1.16
C ASP A 67 -14.69 -9.78 -0.82
N LEU A 68 -13.85 -8.80 -1.15
CA LEU A 68 -14.20 -7.38 -1.06
C LEU A 68 -15.39 -7.03 -1.99
N LEU A 69 -15.29 -7.44 -3.26
CA LEU A 69 -16.33 -7.20 -4.26
C LEU A 69 -17.61 -7.99 -3.96
N GLY A 70 -17.48 -9.17 -3.36
CA GLY A 70 -18.59 -10.00 -2.92
C GLY A 70 -19.17 -9.62 -1.55
N GLY A 71 -18.66 -8.56 -0.89
CA GLY A 71 -19.16 -8.08 0.40
C GLY A 71 -18.84 -8.98 1.60
N ARG A 72 -17.93 -9.95 1.46
CA ARG A 72 -17.51 -10.85 2.54
C ARG A 72 -16.44 -10.26 3.46
N VAL A 73 -15.71 -9.24 2.98
CA VAL A 73 -14.84 -8.38 3.79
C VAL A 73 -15.15 -6.92 3.50
N ASP A 74 -14.90 -6.04 4.47
CA ASP A 74 -15.32 -4.65 4.37
C ASP A 74 -14.27 -3.77 3.71
N LEU A 75 -12.98 -4.05 3.94
CA LEU A 75 -11.85 -3.20 3.58
C LEU A 75 -10.70 -4.01 2.99
N PHE A 76 -9.97 -3.36 2.08
CA PHE A 76 -8.69 -3.88 1.60
C PHE A 76 -7.73 -2.74 1.29
N PHE A 77 -6.48 -2.88 1.71
CA PHE A 77 -5.42 -1.93 1.40
C PHE A 77 -4.51 -2.54 0.33
N ASP A 78 -4.42 -1.91 -0.84
CA ASP A 78 -3.58 -2.44 -1.92
C ASP A 78 -2.85 -1.32 -2.68
N LEU A 79 -1.96 -1.72 -3.59
CA LEU A 79 -1.24 -0.79 -4.47
C LEU A 79 -2.23 0.07 -5.26
N SER A 80 -1.93 1.35 -5.41
CA SER A 80 -2.80 2.29 -6.13
C SER A 80 -3.03 1.89 -7.58
N SER A 81 -2.03 1.27 -8.23
CA SER A 81 -2.15 0.75 -9.60
C SER A 81 -3.22 -0.35 -9.73
N THR A 82 -3.28 -1.27 -8.78
CA THR A 82 -4.27 -2.35 -8.76
C THR A 82 -5.64 -1.82 -8.34
N ALA A 83 -5.68 -1.00 -7.29
CA ALA A 83 -6.89 -0.37 -6.77
C ALA A 83 -7.63 0.46 -7.83
N ARG A 84 -6.89 1.17 -8.69
CA ARG A 84 -7.42 2.05 -9.74
C ARG A 84 -8.47 1.39 -10.63
N VAL A 85 -8.27 0.13 -10.99
CA VAL A 85 -9.21 -0.59 -11.85
C VAL A 85 -10.60 -0.67 -11.19
N HIS A 86 -10.63 -1.01 -9.92
CA HIS A 86 -11.88 -1.18 -9.15
C HIS A 86 -12.48 0.16 -8.73
N VAL A 87 -11.65 1.14 -8.40
CA VAL A 87 -12.09 2.51 -8.06
C VAL A 87 -12.72 3.18 -9.28
N ASN A 88 -12.07 3.14 -10.44
CA ASN A 88 -12.60 3.73 -11.67
C ASN A 88 -13.88 3.03 -12.16
N ALA A 89 -14.02 1.73 -11.93
CA ALA A 89 -15.24 0.99 -12.22
C ALA A 89 -16.38 1.28 -11.21
N GLY A 90 -16.11 2.05 -10.14
CA GLY A 90 -17.09 2.32 -9.09
C GLY A 90 -17.54 1.07 -8.34
N SER A 91 -16.74 0.00 -8.36
CA SER A 91 -17.03 -1.26 -7.66
C SER A 91 -16.56 -1.27 -6.21
N VAL A 92 -15.69 -0.35 -5.84
CA VAL A 92 -15.24 -0.06 -4.47
C VAL A 92 -15.16 1.44 -4.24
N LYS A 93 -15.05 1.86 -2.98
CA LYS A 93 -14.78 3.26 -2.59
C LYS A 93 -13.33 3.38 -2.17
N ALA A 94 -12.59 4.37 -2.68
CA ALA A 94 -11.27 4.73 -2.16
C ALA A 94 -11.43 5.72 -0.99
N LEU A 95 -10.88 5.40 0.17
CA LEU A 95 -11.02 6.20 1.39
C LEU A 95 -9.79 7.04 1.73
N ALA A 96 -8.60 6.51 1.46
CA ALA A 96 -7.33 7.18 1.70
C ALA A 96 -6.17 6.54 0.93
N VAL A 97 -5.08 7.28 0.78
CA VAL A 97 -3.77 6.79 0.34
C VAL A 97 -2.74 6.96 1.46
N SER A 98 -1.69 6.12 1.48
CA SER A 98 -0.72 6.09 2.60
C SER A 98 0.47 7.03 2.46
N GLY A 99 0.73 7.57 1.28
CA GLY A 99 1.90 8.43 1.06
C GLY A 99 1.77 9.81 1.71
N ALA A 100 2.89 10.55 1.75
CA ALA A 100 2.94 11.95 2.19
C ALA A 100 2.09 12.86 1.31
N GLU A 101 1.98 12.51 0.03
CA GLU A 101 1.22 13.27 -0.97
C GLU A 101 0.12 12.40 -1.57
N ARG A 102 -0.92 13.04 -2.12
CA ARG A 102 -1.97 12.33 -2.84
C ARG A 102 -1.40 11.60 -4.05
N ASN A 103 -1.90 10.39 -4.29
CA ASN A 103 -1.45 9.61 -5.42
C ASN A 103 -2.02 10.17 -6.74
N PRO A 104 -1.20 10.42 -7.78
CA PRO A 104 -1.67 10.92 -9.07
C PRO A 104 -2.73 10.03 -9.75
N MET A 105 -2.80 8.75 -9.39
CA MET A 105 -3.85 7.85 -9.88
C MET A 105 -5.20 8.06 -9.19
N HIS A 106 -5.20 8.70 -8.02
CA HIS A 106 -6.37 8.98 -7.19
C HIS A 106 -6.28 10.40 -6.63
N PRO A 107 -6.29 11.46 -7.47
CA PRO A 107 -6.03 12.83 -7.05
C PRO A 107 -7.06 13.39 -6.06
N ASP A 108 -8.29 12.85 -6.11
CA ASP A 108 -9.38 13.25 -5.22
C ASP A 108 -9.38 12.49 -3.88
N VAL A 109 -8.55 11.45 -3.74
CA VAL A 109 -8.48 10.64 -2.51
C VAL A 109 -7.44 11.24 -1.56
N PRO A 110 -7.84 11.63 -0.33
CA PRO A 110 -6.92 12.25 0.62
C PRO A 110 -5.86 11.26 1.11
N THR A 111 -4.76 11.77 1.61
CA THR A 111 -3.80 10.95 2.37
C THR A 111 -4.37 10.63 3.76
N ILE A 112 -3.77 9.61 4.41
CA ILE A 112 -4.12 9.29 5.81
C ILE A 112 -3.86 10.50 6.70
N VAL A 113 -2.74 11.22 6.48
CA VAL A 113 -2.39 12.43 7.24
C VAL A 113 -3.38 13.56 6.99
N GLU A 114 -3.75 13.84 5.73
CA GLU A 114 -4.78 14.85 5.40
C GLU A 114 -6.14 14.54 6.04
N SER A 115 -6.48 13.27 6.24
CA SER A 115 -7.72 12.87 6.89
C SER A 115 -7.75 13.19 8.40
N GLY A 116 -6.61 13.54 9.01
CA GLY A 116 -6.47 13.83 10.42
C GLY A 116 -6.69 12.64 11.36
N VAL A 117 -6.64 11.41 10.83
CA VAL A 117 -6.90 10.18 11.59
C VAL A 117 -5.66 9.66 12.30
N ALA A 118 -4.53 9.64 11.61
CA ALA A 118 -3.25 9.19 12.16
C ALA A 118 -2.08 9.88 11.45
N PRO A 119 -0.96 10.11 12.14
CA PRO A 119 0.27 10.62 11.54
C PRO A 119 1.04 9.48 10.83
N LEU A 120 0.38 8.79 9.92
CA LEU A 120 0.93 7.63 9.21
C LEU A 120 1.25 8.01 7.77
N ASP A 121 2.54 8.13 7.50
CA ASP A 121 3.13 8.36 6.19
C ASP A 121 4.06 7.18 5.88
N LEU A 122 3.53 6.17 5.22
CA LEU A 122 4.26 4.98 4.81
C LEU A 122 4.04 4.72 3.33
N GLU A 123 5.14 4.64 2.59
CA GLU A 123 5.16 4.21 1.20
C GLU A 123 5.71 2.79 1.10
N SER A 124 5.03 1.94 0.33
CA SER A 124 5.58 0.64 -0.02
C SER A 124 6.67 0.80 -1.08
N TRP A 125 7.81 0.17 -0.86
CA TRP A 125 8.89 0.12 -1.83
C TRP A 125 9.28 -1.32 -2.15
N PHE A 126 9.86 -1.52 -3.32
CA PHE A 126 10.39 -2.80 -3.78
C PHE A 126 11.88 -2.67 -4.06
N GLY A 127 12.64 -3.68 -3.70
CA GLY A 127 14.09 -3.69 -3.90
C GLY A 127 14.60 -5.05 -4.36
N TYR A 128 15.70 -5.05 -5.09
CA TYR A 128 16.44 -6.25 -5.44
C TYR A 128 17.53 -6.51 -4.39
N PHE A 129 17.56 -7.71 -3.87
CA PHE A 129 18.55 -8.15 -2.87
C PHE A 129 19.27 -9.39 -3.38
N VAL A 130 20.53 -9.52 -3.01
CA VAL A 130 21.34 -10.70 -3.28
C VAL A 130 21.80 -11.34 -1.98
N PRO A 131 22.11 -12.64 -1.95
CA PRO A 131 22.66 -13.29 -0.78
C PRO A 131 23.93 -12.58 -0.28
N LYS A 132 24.16 -12.51 1.03
CA LYS A 132 25.30 -11.84 1.65
C LYS A 132 26.67 -12.28 1.09
N LYS A 133 26.78 -13.54 0.68
CA LYS A 133 28.02 -14.16 0.16
C LYS A 133 28.22 -13.95 -1.36
N THR A 134 27.36 -13.21 -2.04
CA THR A 134 27.56 -12.91 -3.47
C THR A 134 28.85 -12.13 -3.66
N PRO A 135 29.76 -12.52 -4.57
CA PRO A 135 31.00 -11.81 -4.85
C PRO A 135 30.78 -10.33 -5.17
N MET A 136 31.71 -9.46 -4.75
CA MET A 136 31.55 -8.01 -4.89
C MET A 136 31.48 -7.56 -6.35
N ASP A 137 32.28 -8.15 -7.23
CA ASP A 137 32.28 -7.89 -8.68
C ASP A 137 30.89 -8.16 -9.29
N ILE A 138 30.24 -9.24 -8.88
CA ILE A 138 28.86 -9.57 -9.28
C ILE A 138 27.86 -8.53 -8.73
N GLN A 139 28.01 -8.16 -7.45
CA GLN A 139 27.15 -7.14 -6.86
C GLN A 139 27.28 -5.79 -7.58
N ASP A 140 28.51 -5.36 -7.89
CA ASP A 140 28.78 -4.09 -8.56
C ASP A 140 28.28 -4.10 -10.00
N ARG A 141 28.44 -5.20 -10.70
CA ARG A 141 27.88 -5.38 -12.04
C ARG A 141 26.37 -5.28 -12.03
N LEU A 142 25.69 -5.99 -11.11
CA LEU A 142 24.21 -5.92 -10.98
C LEU A 142 23.75 -4.50 -10.68
N ARG A 143 24.39 -3.78 -9.74
CA ARG A 143 24.05 -2.38 -9.43
C ARG A 143 24.20 -1.50 -10.67
N SER A 144 25.32 -1.63 -11.39
CA SER A 144 25.56 -0.84 -12.60
C SER A 144 24.52 -1.08 -13.67
N GLU A 145 24.17 -2.34 -13.95
CA GLU A 145 23.19 -2.66 -14.97
C GLU A 145 21.77 -2.24 -14.55
N LEU A 146 21.38 -2.46 -13.28
CA LEU A 146 20.10 -1.99 -12.77
C LEU A 146 19.97 -0.46 -12.82
N ALA A 147 21.04 0.28 -12.50
CA ALA A 147 21.04 1.73 -12.59
C ALA A 147 20.80 2.22 -14.03
N LYS A 148 21.47 1.57 -15.02
CA LYS A 148 21.24 1.87 -16.45
C LYS A 148 19.80 1.60 -16.88
N VAL A 149 19.26 0.46 -16.46
CA VAL A 149 17.87 0.08 -16.79
C VAL A 149 16.87 1.04 -16.16
N ILE A 150 17.03 1.38 -14.88
CA ILE A 150 16.14 2.32 -14.16
C ILE A 150 16.21 3.73 -14.79
N ALA A 151 17.33 4.12 -15.38
CA ALA A 151 17.48 5.42 -16.03
C ALA A 151 16.84 5.50 -17.43
N GLN A 152 16.37 4.39 -17.99
CA GLN A 152 15.74 4.40 -19.32
C GLN A 152 14.40 5.15 -19.32
N PRO A 153 14.18 6.09 -20.26
CA PRO A 153 12.97 6.93 -20.26
C PRO A 153 11.66 6.14 -20.38
N ASP A 154 11.65 5.07 -21.17
CA ASP A 154 10.50 4.18 -21.35
C ASP A 154 10.14 3.43 -20.06
N LEU A 155 11.14 2.99 -19.31
CA LEU A 155 10.92 2.36 -18.02
C LEU A 155 10.44 3.36 -16.96
N GLN A 156 11.02 4.56 -16.93
CA GLN A 156 10.57 5.65 -16.07
C GLN A 156 9.08 5.96 -16.30
N GLU A 157 8.70 6.06 -17.57
CA GLU A 157 7.31 6.31 -17.98
C GLU A 157 6.38 5.15 -17.60
N THR A 158 6.86 3.91 -17.75
CA THR A 158 6.11 2.70 -17.34
C THR A 158 5.85 2.70 -15.83
N PHE A 159 6.86 3.00 -15.01
CA PHE A 159 6.68 3.12 -13.57
C PHE A 159 5.71 4.25 -13.21
N ARG A 160 5.84 5.42 -13.84
CA ARG A 160 4.95 6.56 -13.61
C ARG A 160 3.49 6.21 -13.94
N LYS A 161 3.25 5.53 -15.07
CA LYS A 161 1.91 5.04 -15.44
C LYS A 161 1.36 4.00 -14.47
N ALA A 162 2.23 3.23 -13.84
CA ALA A 162 1.87 2.28 -12.78
C ALA A 162 1.74 2.93 -11.38
N GLY A 163 1.90 4.26 -11.27
CA GLY A 163 1.84 4.98 -9.99
C GLY A 163 3.05 4.76 -9.09
N GLY A 164 4.13 4.23 -9.65
CA GLY A 164 5.40 4.03 -8.96
C GLY A 164 6.39 5.16 -9.26
N LYS A 165 7.35 5.35 -8.37
CA LYS A 165 8.48 6.26 -8.54
C LYS A 165 9.78 5.44 -8.51
N PRO A 166 10.54 5.40 -9.61
CA PRO A 166 11.82 4.71 -9.61
C PRO A 166 12.78 5.36 -8.61
N LEU A 167 13.41 4.54 -7.77
CA LEU A 167 14.42 4.97 -6.81
C LEU A 167 15.80 4.52 -7.30
N SER A 168 16.72 5.47 -7.48
CA SER A 168 18.12 5.18 -7.80
C SER A 168 18.97 5.38 -6.55
N LEU A 169 18.88 4.43 -5.62
CA LEU A 169 19.60 4.46 -4.35
C LEU A 169 20.89 3.65 -4.44
N ASN A 170 21.97 4.18 -3.88
CA ASN A 170 23.19 3.39 -3.66
C ASN A 170 23.02 2.41 -2.49
N ALA A 171 24.03 1.57 -2.24
CA ALA A 171 23.96 0.52 -1.21
C ALA A 171 23.77 1.08 0.21
N ASP A 172 24.36 2.23 0.53
CA ASP A 172 24.26 2.83 1.87
C ASP A 172 22.88 3.49 2.05
N GLN A 173 22.39 4.17 1.04
CA GLN A 173 21.04 4.74 1.01
C GLN A 173 19.97 3.64 1.12
N THR A 174 20.15 2.53 0.42
CA THR A 174 19.23 1.37 0.51
C THR A 174 19.26 0.76 1.91
N ARG A 175 20.45 0.62 2.52
CA ARG A 175 20.58 0.16 3.92
C ARG A 175 19.91 1.10 4.91
N ALA A 176 20.05 2.42 4.70
CA ALA A 176 19.41 3.42 5.54
C ALA A 176 17.88 3.35 5.43
N LEU A 177 17.35 3.19 4.20
CA LEU A 177 15.91 2.99 3.96
C LEU A 177 15.38 1.76 4.70
N VAL A 178 16.04 0.60 4.53
CA VAL A 178 15.65 -0.64 5.22
C VAL A 178 15.65 -0.47 6.75
N ARG A 179 16.69 0.18 7.31
CA ARG A 179 16.79 0.40 8.77
C ARG A 179 15.73 1.37 9.30
N ARG A 180 15.28 2.30 8.48
CA ARG A 180 14.21 3.24 8.86
C ARG A 180 12.86 2.53 8.97
N ASP A 181 12.61 1.58 8.05
CA ASP A 181 11.29 0.98 7.85
C ASP A 181 11.14 -0.39 8.57
N VAL A 182 12.20 -0.90 9.19
CA VAL A 182 12.25 -2.14 10.00
C VAL A 182 12.54 -1.82 11.46
#